data_a78dde26bf45bf1ade13f507d2bd5233
#
_entry.id   a78dde26bf45bf1ade13f507d2bd5233
#
_cell.length_a   1.000
_cell.length_b   1.000
_cell.length_c   1.000
_cell.angle_alpha   90.00
_cell.angle_beta   90.00
_cell.angle_gamma   90.00
#
_symmetry.space_group_name_H-M   'P 1'
#
loop_
_entity.id
_entity.type
_entity.pdbx_description
1 polymer ?
#
loop_
_entity_poly.entity_id
_entity_poly.type
_entity_poly.pdbx_seq_one_letter_code
_entity_poly.pdbx_strand_id
1 'polypeptide(L)'
;MLAIPEIARADLDEAIAYAEAGEKDKAYEELLLIVEQADQGHPKALYEFGVMYKTEGLWVVQSDESAFENWLASAELHYAPAQFAVGTAYIVGMGIEKDLSEAKRWLQLAIDNTYELYSRVALTLYNANELDNY
;
A
#
# COMPACT_ATOMS: atom_id res chain seq x y z
N MET A 1 13.99 22.05 9.21
CA MET A 1 13.73 20.78 8.52
C MET A 1 13.56 21.07 7.05
N LEU A 2 14.43 20.54 6.23
CA LEU A 2 14.32 20.69 4.79
C LEU A 2 13.17 19.79 4.30
N ALA A 3 12.15 20.41 3.69
CA ALA A 3 11.14 19.64 2.97
C ALA A 3 11.84 18.86 1.84
N ILE A 4 11.50 17.59 1.68
CA ILE A 4 11.94 16.80 0.53
C ILE A 4 11.43 17.54 -0.72
N PRO A 5 12.28 17.94 -1.67
CA PRO A 5 11.81 18.57 -2.90
C PRO A 5 10.75 17.69 -3.57
N GLU A 6 9.75 18.31 -4.17
CA GLU A 6 8.65 17.58 -4.84
C GLU A 6 9.14 16.61 -5.92
N ILE A 7 10.25 16.96 -6.58
CA ILE A 7 11.00 16.12 -7.55
C ILE A 7 11.66 14.88 -6.91
N ALA A 8 11.76 14.79 -5.58
CA ALA A 8 12.32 13.64 -4.86
C ALA A 8 11.24 12.72 -4.30
N ARG A 9 9.98 12.94 -4.63
CA ARG A 9 8.89 12.03 -4.28
C ARG A 9 8.90 10.87 -5.25
N ALA A 10 9.36 9.72 -4.76
CA ALA A 10 9.31 8.49 -5.53
C ALA A 10 7.86 8.13 -5.88
N ASP A 11 7.66 7.67 -7.10
CA ASP A 11 6.35 7.28 -7.61
C ASP A 11 6.45 5.93 -8.32
N LEU A 12 5.70 4.95 -7.84
CA LEU A 12 5.72 3.60 -8.39
C LEU A 12 5.18 3.56 -9.82
N ASP A 13 4.19 4.37 -10.15
CA ASP A 13 3.62 4.43 -11.50
C ASP A 13 4.66 4.95 -12.49
N GLU A 14 5.48 5.92 -12.08
CA GLU A 14 6.59 6.42 -12.88
C GLU A 14 7.68 5.35 -13.07
N ALA A 15 8.04 4.64 -12.01
CA ALA A 15 8.98 3.52 -12.09
C ALA A 15 8.50 2.42 -13.05
N ILE A 16 7.23 2.07 -12.99
CA ILE A 16 6.62 1.09 -13.90
C ILE A 16 6.65 1.61 -15.35
N ALA A 17 6.30 2.86 -15.59
CA ALA A 17 6.34 3.47 -16.91
C ALA A 17 7.75 3.44 -17.53
N TYR A 18 8.80 3.74 -16.74
CA TYR A 18 10.18 3.60 -17.20
C TYR A 18 10.54 2.14 -17.51
N ALA A 19 10.11 1.19 -16.69
CA ALA A 19 10.36 -0.24 -16.92
C ALA A 19 9.69 -0.72 -18.23
N GLU A 20 8.46 -0.34 -18.48
CA GLU A 20 7.71 -0.66 -19.72
C GLU A 20 8.33 -0.01 -20.96
N ALA A 21 8.89 1.19 -20.82
CA ALA A 21 9.62 1.88 -21.87
C ALA A 21 11.03 1.29 -22.15
N GLY A 22 11.47 0.33 -21.32
CA GLY A 22 12.82 -0.25 -21.41
C GLY A 22 13.94 0.62 -20.79
N GLU A 23 13.57 1.71 -20.11
CA GLU A 23 14.49 2.63 -19.42
C GLU A 23 14.84 2.08 -18.02
N LYS A 24 15.50 0.94 -17.99
CA LYS A 24 15.75 0.16 -16.76
C LYS A 24 16.50 0.92 -15.68
N ASP A 25 17.47 1.74 -16.06
CA ASP A 25 18.27 2.49 -15.09
C ASP A 25 17.38 3.51 -14.34
N LYS A 26 16.53 4.23 -15.05
CA LYS A 26 15.59 5.18 -14.44
C LYS A 26 14.54 4.48 -13.57
N ALA A 27 14.00 3.36 -14.05
CA ALA A 27 13.06 2.56 -13.26
C ALA A 27 13.71 2.10 -11.94
N TYR A 28 14.95 1.64 -12.00
CA TYR A 28 15.69 1.20 -10.83
C TYR A 28 15.98 2.36 -9.85
N GLU A 29 16.35 3.53 -10.35
CA GLU A 29 16.55 4.73 -9.51
C GLU A 29 15.29 5.12 -8.75
N GLU A 30 14.12 5.14 -9.42
CA GLU A 30 12.82 5.40 -8.78
C GLU A 30 12.48 4.35 -7.72
N LEU A 31 12.67 3.07 -8.01
CA LEU A 31 12.41 1.99 -7.05
C LEU A 31 13.32 2.07 -5.82
N LEU A 32 14.60 2.41 -6.00
CA LEU A 32 15.52 2.64 -4.88
C LEU A 32 15.07 3.80 -4.01
N LEU A 33 14.57 4.86 -4.62
CA LEU A 33 14.08 6.03 -3.89
C LEU A 33 12.82 5.68 -3.07
N ILE A 34 11.92 4.83 -3.60
CA ILE A 34 10.78 4.30 -2.84
C ILE A 34 11.26 3.53 -1.60
N VAL A 35 12.21 2.63 -1.76
CA VAL A 35 12.77 1.84 -0.65
C VAL A 35 13.40 2.75 0.41
N GLU A 36 14.19 3.74 -0.01
CA GLU A 36 14.82 4.69 0.89
C GLU A 36 13.78 5.52 1.67
N GLN A 37 12.75 6.01 0.99
CA GLN A 37 11.67 6.76 1.65
C GLN A 37 10.82 5.88 2.56
N ALA A 38 10.60 4.61 2.21
CA ALA A 38 9.92 3.64 3.07
C ALA A 38 10.73 3.38 4.35
N ASP A 39 12.05 3.22 4.24
CA ASP A 39 12.94 3.08 5.40
C ASP A 39 12.91 4.32 6.32
N GLN A 40 12.64 5.49 5.78
CA GLN A 40 12.43 6.73 6.52
C GLN A 40 11.02 6.85 7.12
N GLY A 41 10.13 5.91 6.87
CA GLY A 41 8.78 5.87 7.41
C GLY A 41 7.76 6.76 6.68
N HIS A 42 7.98 7.09 5.40
CA HIS A 42 7.02 7.83 4.60
C HIS A 42 5.80 6.97 4.25
N PRO A 43 4.56 7.38 4.60
CA PRO A 43 3.37 6.54 4.46
C PRO A 43 3.13 6.04 3.03
N LYS A 44 3.17 6.93 2.04
CA LYS A 44 3.00 6.57 0.63
C LYS A 44 4.08 5.60 0.15
N ALA A 45 5.35 5.86 0.50
CA ALA A 45 6.47 5.00 0.11
C ALA A 45 6.38 3.60 0.73
N LEU A 46 5.96 3.51 2.00
CA LEU A 46 5.68 2.21 2.65
C LEU A 46 4.59 1.44 1.90
N TYR A 47 3.50 2.11 1.53
CA TYR A 47 2.45 1.49 0.74
C TYR A 47 2.97 1.00 -0.62
N GLU A 48 3.67 1.84 -1.36
CA GLU A 48 4.24 1.49 -2.67
C GLU A 48 5.26 0.36 -2.58
N PHE A 49 6.08 0.35 -1.53
CA PHE A 49 7.01 -0.77 -1.30
C PHE A 49 6.25 -2.08 -1.04
N GLY A 50 5.15 -2.04 -0.31
CA GLY A 50 4.25 -3.18 -0.20
C GLY A 50 3.69 -3.65 -1.54
N VAL A 51 3.30 -2.72 -2.42
CA VAL A 51 2.83 -3.04 -3.79
C VAL A 51 3.94 -3.68 -4.62
N MET A 52 5.19 -3.23 -4.48
CA MET A 52 6.34 -3.83 -5.17
C MET A 52 6.48 -5.32 -4.85
N TYR A 53 6.25 -5.75 -3.60
CA TYR A 53 6.27 -7.16 -3.21
C TYR A 53 5.15 -8.00 -3.85
N LYS A 54 4.13 -7.36 -4.39
CA LYS A 54 3.01 -8.01 -5.12
C LYS A 54 3.16 -7.94 -6.64
N THR A 55 4.08 -7.14 -7.15
CA THR A 55 4.24 -6.87 -8.58
C THR A 55 5.43 -7.61 -9.13
N GLU A 56 5.20 -8.39 -10.20
CA GLU A 56 6.30 -9.08 -10.91
C GLU A 56 7.21 -8.09 -11.62
N GLY A 57 8.50 -8.43 -11.68
CA GLY A 57 9.47 -7.70 -12.49
C GLY A 57 10.03 -6.41 -11.89
N LEU A 58 9.71 -6.10 -10.62
CA LEU A 58 10.20 -4.90 -9.93
C LEU A 58 11.42 -5.16 -9.03
N TRP A 59 12.29 -6.10 -9.39
CA TRP A 59 13.57 -6.41 -8.70
C TRP A 59 13.46 -6.79 -7.21
N VAL A 60 12.26 -7.06 -6.72
CA VAL A 60 12.05 -7.64 -5.38
C VAL A 60 11.47 -9.04 -5.51
N VAL A 61 11.84 -9.91 -4.58
CA VAL A 61 11.24 -11.24 -4.50
C VAL A 61 9.81 -11.09 -3.96
N GLN A 62 8.83 -11.61 -4.69
CA GLN A 62 7.43 -11.54 -4.27
C GLN A 62 7.22 -12.18 -2.90
N SER A 63 6.48 -11.49 -2.04
CA SER A 63 6.16 -11.94 -0.69
C SER A 63 4.89 -11.25 -0.19
N ASP A 64 3.86 -12.05 0.05
CA ASP A 64 2.60 -11.55 0.61
C ASP A 64 2.79 -11.03 2.04
N GLU A 65 3.64 -11.69 2.82
CA GLU A 65 3.96 -11.28 4.18
C GLU A 65 4.67 -9.93 4.21
N SER A 66 5.68 -9.73 3.35
CA SER A 66 6.40 -8.46 3.27
C SER A 66 5.50 -7.34 2.74
N ALA A 67 4.62 -7.63 1.79
CA ALA A 67 3.61 -6.68 1.33
C ALA A 67 2.70 -6.25 2.48
N PHE A 68 2.16 -7.20 3.21
CA PHE A 68 1.29 -6.92 4.36
C PHE A 68 1.98 -6.09 5.43
N GLU A 69 3.20 -6.42 5.82
CA GLU A 69 3.99 -5.67 6.83
C GLU A 69 4.17 -4.20 6.44
N ASN A 70 4.50 -3.94 5.18
CA ASN A 70 4.67 -2.57 4.68
C ASN A 70 3.33 -1.81 4.61
N TRP A 71 2.25 -2.46 4.17
CA TRP A 71 0.92 -1.86 4.17
C TRP A 71 0.43 -1.58 5.60
N LEU A 72 0.70 -2.48 6.55
CA LEU A 72 0.32 -2.27 7.95
C LEU A 72 1.05 -1.05 8.53
N ALA A 73 2.35 -0.94 8.32
CA ALA A 73 3.12 0.22 8.76
C ALA A 73 2.59 1.53 8.17
N SER A 74 2.23 1.54 6.89
CA SER A 74 1.61 2.69 6.21
C SER A 74 0.22 3.00 6.76
N ALA A 75 -0.60 1.98 6.98
CA ALA A 75 -1.97 2.10 7.49
C ALA A 75 -2.01 2.67 8.91
N GLU A 76 -1.06 2.30 9.76
CA GLU A 76 -0.87 2.87 11.11
C GLU A 76 -0.53 4.36 11.09
N LEU A 77 0.02 4.84 9.98
CA LEU A 77 0.27 6.26 9.71
C LEU A 77 -0.92 6.94 9.02
N HIS A 78 -2.10 6.33 9.05
CA HIS A 78 -3.36 6.87 8.52
C HIS A 78 -3.40 7.04 7.00
N TYR A 79 -2.60 6.31 6.24
CA TYR A 79 -2.64 6.32 4.79
C TYR A 79 -3.81 5.47 4.27
N ALA A 80 -4.82 6.10 3.69
CA ALA A 80 -6.09 5.45 3.31
C ALA A 80 -5.92 4.27 2.33
N PRO A 81 -5.10 4.35 1.27
CA PRO A 81 -4.84 3.21 0.40
C PRO A 81 -4.31 1.98 1.16
N ALA A 82 -3.44 2.20 2.14
CA ALA A 82 -2.88 1.14 2.95
C ALA A 82 -3.91 0.56 3.92
N GLN A 83 -4.75 1.38 4.54
CA GLN A 83 -5.86 0.91 5.40
C GLN A 83 -6.80 0.00 4.62
N PHE A 84 -7.14 0.37 3.39
CA PHE A 84 -7.93 -0.47 2.49
C PHE A 84 -7.21 -1.77 2.13
N ALA A 85 -5.92 -1.72 1.80
CA ALA A 85 -5.12 -2.90 1.48
C ALA A 85 -5.03 -3.89 2.65
N VAL A 86 -4.80 -3.38 3.87
CA VAL A 86 -4.75 -4.20 5.10
C VAL A 86 -6.10 -4.84 5.39
N GLY A 87 -7.20 -4.09 5.29
CA GLY A 87 -8.54 -4.63 5.45
C GLY A 87 -8.85 -5.75 4.46
N THR A 88 -8.47 -5.55 3.19
CA THR A 88 -8.61 -6.57 2.13
C THR A 88 -7.75 -7.81 2.44
N ALA A 89 -6.52 -7.62 2.89
CA ALA A 89 -5.63 -8.72 3.25
C ALA A 89 -6.22 -9.61 4.36
N TYR A 90 -6.85 -9.03 5.37
CA TYR A 90 -7.53 -9.77 6.42
C TYR A 90 -8.79 -10.52 5.93
N ILE A 91 -9.50 -10.00 4.91
CA ILE A 91 -10.65 -10.71 4.33
C ILE A 91 -10.22 -11.99 3.63
N VAL A 92 -9.14 -11.91 2.82
CA VAL A 92 -8.72 -13.03 1.97
C VAL A 92 -7.62 -13.89 2.58
N GLY A 93 -6.98 -13.44 3.65
CA GLY A 93 -5.85 -14.14 4.26
C GLY A 93 -4.58 -14.01 3.44
N MET A 94 -4.21 -12.78 3.03
CA MET A 94 -3.04 -12.52 2.19
C MET A 94 -1.89 -11.94 3.04
N GLY A 95 -0.84 -12.73 3.24
CA GLY A 95 0.30 -12.35 4.07
C GLY A 95 0.02 -12.31 5.58
N ILE A 96 -1.21 -12.57 5.97
CA ILE A 96 -1.69 -12.64 7.34
C ILE A 96 -2.85 -13.63 7.39
N GLU A 97 -3.09 -14.24 8.55
CA GLU A 97 -4.25 -15.10 8.75
C GLU A 97 -5.55 -14.30 8.60
N LYS A 98 -6.54 -14.91 7.94
CA LYS A 98 -7.87 -14.32 7.77
C LYS A 98 -8.50 -13.96 9.12
N ASP A 99 -8.92 -12.70 9.25
CA ASP A 99 -9.60 -12.18 10.44
C ASP A 99 -10.61 -11.11 10.05
N LEU A 100 -11.89 -11.45 10.08
CA LEU A 100 -12.95 -10.52 9.67
C LEU A 100 -13.19 -9.40 10.68
N SER A 101 -12.83 -9.59 11.95
CA SER A 101 -12.90 -8.52 12.96
C SER A 101 -11.83 -7.45 12.70
N GLU A 102 -10.62 -7.87 12.39
CA GLU A 102 -9.54 -6.93 11.98
C GLU A 102 -9.87 -6.27 10.63
N ALA A 103 -10.42 -7.03 9.67
CA ALA A 103 -10.87 -6.47 8.40
C ALA A 103 -11.90 -5.35 8.61
N LYS A 104 -12.90 -5.59 9.48
CA LYS A 104 -13.89 -4.58 9.87
C LYS A 104 -13.23 -3.32 10.40
N ARG A 105 -12.31 -3.46 11.35
CA ARG A 105 -11.63 -2.35 11.98
C ARG A 105 -10.85 -1.49 10.97
N TRP A 106 -10.07 -2.11 10.09
CA TRP A 106 -9.26 -1.39 9.10
C TRP A 106 -10.11 -0.76 7.99
N LEU A 107 -11.13 -1.46 7.50
CA LEU A 107 -12.03 -0.89 6.49
C LEU A 107 -12.85 0.27 7.06
N GLN A 108 -13.26 0.22 8.34
CA GLN A 108 -13.93 1.35 8.98
C GLN A 108 -13.02 2.58 9.05
N LEU A 109 -11.73 2.40 9.36
CA LEU A 109 -10.75 3.50 9.32
C LEU A 109 -10.61 4.08 7.91
N ALA A 110 -10.58 3.24 6.88
CA ALA A 110 -10.53 3.69 5.49
C ALA A 110 -11.81 4.43 5.07
N ILE A 111 -13.00 3.98 5.53
CA ILE A 111 -14.29 4.64 5.30
C ILE A 111 -14.28 6.04 5.92
N ASP A 112 -13.78 6.17 7.14
CA ASP A 112 -13.76 7.43 7.91
C ASP A 112 -12.64 8.38 7.45
N ASN A 113 -11.73 7.91 6.61
CA ASN A 113 -10.63 8.70 6.10
C ASN A 113 -11.12 9.73 5.08
N THR A 114 -10.44 10.86 4.96
CA THR A 114 -10.81 11.99 4.10
C THR A 114 -10.67 11.73 2.59
N TYR A 115 -10.08 10.63 2.19
CA TYR A 115 -9.93 10.22 0.78
C TYR A 115 -11.22 9.57 0.27
N GLU A 116 -12.10 10.35 -0.36
CA GLU A 116 -13.43 9.92 -0.82
C GLU A 116 -13.42 8.64 -1.66
N LEU A 117 -12.44 8.46 -2.55
CA LEU A 117 -12.36 7.27 -3.38
C LEU A 117 -12.21 6.00 -2.54
N TYR A 118 -11.26 5.99 -1.61
CA TYR A 118 -10.99 4.83 -0.76
C TYR A 118 -12.10 4.61 0.26
N SER A 119 -12.71 5.67 0.76
CA SER A 119 -13.92 5.61 1.59
C SER A 119 -15.04 4.84 0.90
N ARG A 120 -15.35 5.16 -0.34
CA ARG A 120 -16.41 4.52 -1.12
C ARG A 120 -16.10 3.05 -1.44
N VAL A 121 -14.87 2.76 -1.86
CA VAL A 121 -14.46 1.38 -2.18
C VAL A 121 -14.43 0.52 -0.92
N ALA A 122 -13.93 1.07 0.18
CA ALA A 122 -13.91 0.38 1.48
C ALA A 122 -15.33 0.08 1.98
N LEU A 123 -16.26 1.01 1.85
CA LEU A 123 -17.66 0.80 2.22
C LEU A 123 -18.30 -0.32 1.38
N THR A 124 -18.02 -0.34 0.08
CA THR A 124 -18.51 -1.41 -0.81
C THR A 124 -18.00 -2.78 -0.36
N LEU A 125 -16.72 -2.88 -0.06
CA LEU A 125 -16.11 -4.13 0.40
C LEU A 125 -16.61 -4.55 1.78
N TYR A 126 -16.78 -3.58 2.69
CA TYR A 126 -17.35 -3.77 4.02
C TYR A 126 -18.74 -4.41 3.96
N ASN A 127 -19.62 -3.82 3.14
CA ASN A 127 -20.99 -4.30 2.97
C ASN A 127 -21.03 -5.66 2.26
N ALA A 128 -20.20 -5.88 1.24
CA ALA A 128 -20.14 -7.14 0.49
C ALA A 128 -19.71 -8.33 1.37
N ASN A 129 -19.00 -8.10 2.45
CA ASN A 129 -18.55 -9.13 3.38
C ASN A 129 -19.37 -9.16 4.69
N GLU A 130 -20.46 -8.42 4.76
CA GLU A 130 -21.36 -8.39 5.93
C GLU A 130 -20.61 -8.15 7.25
N LEU A 131 -19.63 -7.23 7.24
CA LEU A 131 -18.70 -7.04 8.36
C LEU A 131 -19.36 -6.49 9.63
N ASP A 132 -20.60 -6.00 9.54
CA ASP A 132 -21.39 -5.63 10.73
C ASP A 132 -21.61 -6.83 11.69
N ASN A 133 -21.51 -8.05 11.17
CA ASN A 133 -21.67 -9.28 11.95
C ASN A 133 -20.45 -9.62 12.82
N TYR A 134 -19.36 -8.90 12.68
CA TYR A 134 -18.09 -9.10 13.38
C TYR A 134 -17.72 -7.86 14.21
#